data_70571098aa1e815904f46c4bf5cbeda2
#
_entry.id   70571098aa1e815904f46c4bf5cbeda2
#
_cell.length_a   1.000
_cell.length_b   1.000
_cell.length_c   1.000
_cell.angle_alpha   90.00
_cell.angle_beta   90.00
_cell.angle_gamma   90.00
#
_symmetry.space_group_name_H-M   'P 1'
#
loop_
_entity.id
_entity.type
_entity.pdbx_description
1 polymer ?
#
loop_
_entity_poly.entity_id
_entity_poly.type
_entity_poly.pdbx_seq_one_letter_code
_entity_poly.pdbx_strand_id
1 'polypeptide(L)'
;QEKTYVTDLRKGGIHFLGYIVKAEQKRKTPDPATWTEHLVGKPLPDMERLAKKIASLLEQVHRIELYSKPNTQAAQIQYVNSIILGLAQYYQPSICSHAYHAIDRRVNNAALAVWKKLFPKQYNQMQVPLKTLCNLPHRHEGYESKTFAIPIEGKWFGITYAFITHSR
;
A
#
# COMPACT_ATOMS: atom_id res chain seq x y z
N GLN A 1 -30.45 -22.75 -2.97
CA GLN A 1 -30.85 -22.27 -1.64
C GLN A 1 -29.83 -21.20 -1.22
N GLU A 2 -30.25 -19.93 -1.23
CA GLU A 2 -29.47 -18.85 -0.64
C GLU A 2 -29.45 -19.07 0.88
N LYS A 3 -28.23 -19.26 1.40
CA LYS A 3 -28.04 -19.36 2.84
C LYS A 3 -27.84 -17.94 3.37
N THR A 4 -28.90 -17.35 3.90
CA THR A 4 -28.81 -16.09 4.64
C THR A 4 -28.33 -16.40 6.06
N TYR A 5 -27.16 -15.88 6.44
CA TYR A 5 -26.63 -16.00 7.78
C TYR A 5 -26.75 -14.67 8.52
N VAL A 6 -27.35 -14.72 9.70
CA VAL A 6 -27.30 -13.60 10.65
C VAL A 6 -26.11 -13.82 11.56
N THR A 7 -25.14 -12.91 11.51
CA THR A 7 -23.92 -12.99 12.32
C THR A 7 -23.90 -11.87 13.35
N ASP A 8 -23.69 -12.23 14.62
CA ASP A 8 -23.46 -11.23 15.67
C ASP A 8 -22.04 -10.69 15.56
N LEU A 9 -21.88 -9.46 15.08
CA LEU A 9 -20.60 -8.80 14.90
C LEU A 9 -19.82 -8.58 16.20
N ARG A 10 -20.45 -8.70 17.36
CA ARG A 10 -19.81 -8.62 18.68
C ARG A 10 -19.01 -9.89 18.99
N LYS A 11 -19.44 -11.04 18.45
CA LYS A 11 -18.82 -12.35 18.68
C LYS A 11 -17.74 -12.68 17.66
N GLY A 12 -17.73 -11.99 16.53
CA GLY A 12 -16.76 -12.23 15.48
C GLY A 12 -16.88 -11.24 14.32
N GLY A 13 -15.92 -11.26 13.40
CA GLY A 13 -15.98 -10.44 12.20
C GLY A 13 -16.59 -11.19 11.02
N ILE A 14 -17.18 -10.46 10.09
CA ILE A 14 -17.62 -10.98 8.79
C ILE A 14 -16.57 -10.62 7.75
N HIS A 15 -16.12 -11.63 7.00
CA HIS A 15 -15.25 -11.41 5.84
C HIS A 15 -16.10 -10.95 4.65
N PHE A 16 -15.83 -9.74 4.17
CA PHE A 16 -16.56 -9.16 3.05
C PHE A 16 -15.61 -8.36 2.14
N LEU A 17 -15.53 -8.76 0.90
CA LEU A 17 -14.74 -8.05 -0.15
C LEU A 17 -13.30 -7.69 0.28
N GLY A 18 -12.61 -8.56 1.01
CA GLY A 18 -11.24 -8.30 1.47
C GLY A 18 -11.12 -7.45 2.73
N TYR A 19 -12.25 -7.25 3.40
CA TYR A 19 -12.33 -6.65 4.73
C TYR A 19 -12.86 -7.65 5.75
N ILE A 20 -12.55 -7.38 7.00
CA ILE A 20 -13.22 -7.99 8.15
C ILE A 20 -14.05 -6.89 8.80
N VAL A 21 -15.37 -7.02 8.78
CA VAL A 21 -16.27 -6.08 9.46
C VAL A 21 -16.52 -6.58 10.86
N LYS A 22 -16.11 -5.80 11.87
CA LYS A 22 -16.31 -6.08 13.29
C LYS A 22 -17.12 -4.95 13.93
N ALA A 23 -17.90 -5.27 14.97
CA ALA A 23 -18.45 -4.26 15.85
C ALA A 23 -17.33 -3.69 16.72
N GLU A 24 -17.14 -2.38 16.67
CA GLU A 24 -16.23 -1.65 17.56
C GLU A 24 -17.05 -0.75 18.46
N GLN A 25 -16.73 -0.79 19.75
CA GLN A 25 -17.35 0.11 20.72
C GLN A 25 -16.72 1.51 20.56
N LYS A 26 -17.57 2.51 20.32
CA LYS A 26 -17.11 3.88 20.26
C LYS A 26 -16.66 4.29 21.68
N ARG A 27 -15.35 4.39 21.88
CA ARG A 27 -14.79 4.90 23.14
C ARG A 27 -15.27 6.32 23.34
N LYS A 28 -15.99 6.59 24.43
CA LYS A 28 -16.15 7.91 25.09
C LYS A 28 -17.51 8.17 25.70
N THR A 29 -18.13 7.18 26.30
CA THR A 29 -19.07 7.50 27.36
C THR A 29 -18.59 6.86 28.65
N PRO A 30 -18.47 7.62 29.77
CA PRO A 30 -18.03 7.07 31.05
C PRO A 30 -19.01 6.05 31.63
N ASP A 31 -20.24 5.97 31.08
CA ASP A 31 -21.30 5.14 31.61
C ASP A 31 -21.37 3.81 30.84
N PRO A 32 -21.08 2.64 31.49
CA PRO A 32 -21.21 1.32 30.91
C PRO A 32 -22.60 0.99 30.39
N ALA A 33 -23.66 1.57 30.91
CA ALA A 33 -25.04 1.32 30.50
C ALA A 33 -25.33 1.84 29.07
N THR A 34 -24.60 2.84 28.60
CA THR A 34 -24.77 3.43 27.26
C THR A 34 -23.90 2.74 26.18
N TRP A 35 -23.08 1.76 26.55
CA TRP A 35 -22.12 1.14 25.62
C TRP A 35 -22.77 0.34 24.49
N THR A 36 -23.96 -0.18 24.68
CA THR A 36 -24.68 -0.96 23.66
C THR A 36 -25.28 -0.09 22.54
N GLU A 37 -25.49 1.20 22.79
CA GLU A 37 -26.14 2.12 21.84
C GLU A 37 -25.17 2.67 20.77
N HIS A 38 -23.86 2.48 20.93
CA HIS A 38 -22.85 3.07 20.05
C HIS A 38 -21.94 2.03 19.39
N LEU A 39 -22.47 0.86 19.05
CA LEU A 39 -21.73 -0.13 18.24
C LEU A 39 -21.70 0.31 16.77
N VAL A 40 -20.51 0.53 16.25
CA VAL A 40 -20.29 0.89 14.85
C VAL A 40 -19.59 -0.26 14.15
N GLY A 41 -20.10 -0.65 13.00
CA GLY A 41 -19.41 -1.59 12.12
C GLY A 41 -18.15 -0.93 11.56
N LYS A 42 -16.97 -1.48 11.88
CA LYS A 42 -15.69 -0.97 11.37
C LYS A 42 -15.11 -1.95 10.36
N PRO A 43 -14.92 -1.53 9.11
CA PRO A 43 -14.20 -2.32 8.14
C PRO A 43 -12.69 -2.28 8.46
N LEU A 44 -12.10 -3.46 8.69
CA LEU A 44 -10.66 -3.64 8.85
C LEU A 44 -10.13 -4.42 7.65
N PRO A 45 -8.91 -4.15 7.17
CA PRO A 45 -8.32 -4.95 6.11
C PRO A 45 -8.23 -6.42 6.53
N ASP A 46 -8.62 -7.33 5.65
CA ASP A 46 -8.29 -8.74 5.79
C ASP A 46 -6.80 -8.91 5.48
N MET A 47 -6.01 -9.01 6.54
CA MET A 47 -4.54 -9.03 6.43
C MET A 47 -4.02 -10.28 5.72
N GLU A 48 -4.73 -11.41 5.74
CA GLU A 48 -4.35 -12.61 4.99
C GLU A 48 -4.52 -12.38 3.48
N ARG A 49 -5.66 -11.82 3.08
CA ARG A 49 -5.89 -11.47 1.66
C ARG A 49 -4.96 -10.36 1.19
N LEU A 50 -4.70 -9.36 2.03
CA LEU A 50 -3.73 -8.32 1.74
C LEU A 50 -2.33 -8.91 1.53
N ALA A 51 -1.90 -9.85 2.38
CA ALA A 51 -0.60 -10.51 2.23
C ALA A 51 -0.45 -11.23 0.88
N LYS A 52 -1.50 -11.90 0.39
CA LYS A 52 -1.51 -12.53 -0.95
C LYS A 52 -1.39 -11.50 -2.06
N LYS A 53 -2.10 -10.37 -1.96
CA LYS A 53 -2.01 -9.27 -2.93
C LYS A 53 -0.62 -8.62 -2.93
N ILE A 54 -0.03 -8.43 -1.75
CA ILE A 54 1.34 -7.93 -1.63
C ILE A 54 2.32 -8.91 -2.26
N ALA A 55 2.19 -10.22 -2.05
CA ALA A 55 3.07 -11.21 -2.68
C ALA A 55 3.08 -11.07 -4.22
N SER A 56 1.91 -10.98 -4.83
CA SER A 56 1.79 -10.73 -6.27
C SER A 56 2.40 -9.39 -6.70
N LEU A 57 2.24 -8.33 -5.90
CA LEU A 57 2.88 -7.04 -6.15
C LEU A 57 4.41 -7.15 -6.12
N LEU A 58 4.98 -7.89 -5.14
CA LEU A 58 6.43 -8.07 -5.04
C LEU A 58 7.01 -8.82 -6.25
N GLU A 59 6.28 -9.77 -6.82
CA GLU A 59 6.68 -10.41 -8.08
C GLU A 59 6.81 -9.38 -9.21
N GLN A 60 5.90 -8.40 -9.27
CA GLN A 60 5.99 -7.32 -10.27
C GLN A 60 7.18 -6.39 -10.02
N VAL A 61 7.54 -6.13 -8.76
CA VAL A 61 8.75 -5.37 -8.42
C VAL A 61 10.00 -6.12 -8.88
N HIS A 62 10.07 -7.43 -8.63
CA HIS A 62 11.21 -8.25 -9.07
C HIS A 62 11.33 -8.34 -10.59
N ARG A 63 10.24 -8.18 -11.35
CA ARG A 63 10.32 -8.16 -12.83
C ARG A 63 11.10 -6.97 -13.36
N ILE A 64 11.30 -5.89 -12.60
CA ILE A 64 12.09 -4.73 -13.04
C ILE A 64 13.52 -5.15 -13.39
N GLU A 65 14.10 -6.08 -12.64
CA GLU A 65 15.47 -6.58 -12.90
C GLU A 65 15.62 -7.41 -14.19
N LEU A 66 14.51 -7.91 -14.74
CA LEU A 66 14.53 -8.72 -15.97
C LEU A 66 14.68 -7.86 -17.22
N TYR A 67 14.47 -6.55 -17.11
CA TYR A 67 14.54 -5.64 -18.25
C TYR A 67 15.89 -4.93 -18.30
N SER A 68 16.53 -4.97 -19.48
CA SER A 68 17.82 -4.32 -19.71
C SER A 68 17.71 -2.86 -20.15
N LYS A 69 16.54 -2.47 -20.69
CA LYS A 69 16.33 -1.10 -21.22
C LYS A 69 15.66 -0.21 -20.17
N PRO A 70 16.23 0.99 -19.90
CA PRO A 70 15.66 1.92 -18.89
C PRO A 70 14.18 2.27 -19.13
N ASN A 71 13.77 2.47 -20.38
CA ASN A 71 12.37 2.76 -20.71
C ASN A 71 11.41 1.62 -20.37
N THR A 72 11.83 0.37 -20.55
CA THR A 72 11.03 -0.81 -20.18
C THR A 72 10.99 -0.97 -18.66
N GLN A 73 12.09 -0.69 -17.97
CA GLN A 73 12.11 -0.65 -16.51
C GLN A 73 11.16 0.44 -15.96
N ALA A 74 11.15 1.64 -16.58
CA ALA A 74 10.22 2.70 -16.20
C ALA A 74 8.75 2.30 -16.42
N ALA A 75 8.44 1.65 -17.53
CA ALA A 75 7.09 1.14 -17.78
C ALA A 75 6.66 0.11 -16.72
N GLN A 76 7.57 -0.78 -16.32
CA GLN A 76 7.32 -1.74 -15.24
C GLN A 76 7.15 -1.04 -13.88
N ILE A 77 7.94 -0.01 -13.59
CA ILE A 77 7.77 0.83 -12.38
C ILE A 77 6.39 1.50 -12.38
N GLN A 78 5.94 2.04 -13.49
CA GLN A 78 4.60 2.64 -13.60
C GLN A 78 3.49 1.60 -13.39
N TYR A 79 3.66 0.39 -13.89
CA TYR A 79 2.73 -0.69 -13.63
C TYR A 79 2.69 -1.07 -12.14
N VAL A 80 3.85 -1.21 -11.48
CA VAL A 80 3.94 -1.40 -10.02
C VAL A 80 3.22 -0.28 -9.28
N ASN A 81 3.45 0.98 -9.67
CA ASN A 81 2.80 2.14 -9.06
C ASN A 81 1.28 2.09 -9.21
N SER A 82 0.75 1.66 -10.36
CA SER A 82 -0.70 1.52 -10.56
C SER A 82 -1.32 0.51 -9.60
N ILE A 83 -0.61 -0.60 -9.32
CA ILE A 83 -1.06 -1.60 -8.33
C ILE A 83 -1.02 -1.02 -6.91
N ILE A 84 0.05 -0.32 -6.53
CA ILE A 84 0.16 0.32 -5.21
C ILE A 84 -0.97 1.32 -5.00
N LEU A 85 -1.24 2.18 -6.00
CA LEU A 85 -2.33 3.16 -5.97
C LEU A 85 -3.69 2.48 -5.85
N GLY A 86 -3.92 1.41 -6.61
CA GLY A 86 -5.15 0.62 -6.55
C GLY A 86 -5.37 0.00 -5.17
N LEU A 87 -4.32 -0.55 -4.56
CA LEU A 87 -4.38 -1.09 -3.20
C LEU A 87 -4.65 0.01 -2.16
N ALA A 88 -4.00 1.17 -2.29
CA ALA A 88 -4.20 2.30 -1.40
C ALA A 88 -5.64 2.82 -1.47
N GLN A 89 -6.20 2.97 -2.65
CA GLN A 89 -7.59 3.39 -2.86
C GLN A 89 -8.56 2.33 -2.33
N TYR A 90 -8.29 1.05 -2.59
CA TYR A 90 -9.15 -0.05 -2.14
C TYR A 90 -9.28 -0.10 -0.61
N TYR A 91 -8.19 0.13 0.13
CA TYR A 91 -8.19 0.09 1.59
C TYR A 91 -8.47 1.46 2.25
N GLN A 92 -8.71 2.50 1.47
CA GLN A 92 -9.01 3.85 1.97
C GLN A 92 -10.16 3.90 3.00
N PRO A 93 -11.29 3.16 2.82
CA PRO A 93 -12.39 3.21 3.77
C PRO A 93 -12.06 2.67 5.16
N SER A 94 -11.02 1.84 5.28
CA SER A 94 -10.68 1.18 6.54
C SER A 94 -9.84 2.03 7.50
N ILE A 95 -9.33 3.19 7.06
CA ILE A 95 -8.44 4.08 7.87
C ILE A 95 -7.34 3.27 8.58
N CYS A 96 -6.72 2.35 7.87
CA CYS A 96 -5.76 1.44 8.47
C CYS A 96 -4.33 1.76 7.99
N SER A 97 -3.64 2.63 8.72
CA SER A 97 -2.22 2.94 8.47
C SER A 97 -1.34 1.68 8.44
N HIS A 98 -1.69 0.66 9.21
CA HIS A 98 -0.95 -0.61 9.24
C HIS A 98 -0.92 -1.32 7.88
N ALA A 99 -2.02 -1.29 7.11
CA ALA A 99 -2.05 -1.88 5.78
C ALA A 99 -1.10 -1.15 4.83
N TYR A 100 -1.09 0.19 4.84
CA TYR A 100 -0.20 0.99 4.01
C TYR A 100 1.26 0.79 4.39
N HIS A 101 1.59 0.82 5.68
CA HIS A 101 2.95 0.53 6.15
C HIS A 101 3.40 -0.89 5.79
N ALA A 102 2.50 -1.88 5.82
CA ALA A 102 2.82 -3.24 5.41
C ALA A 102 3.15 -3.32 3.91
N ILE A 103 2.39 -2.62 3.06
CA ILE A 103 2.67 -2.52 1.62
C ILE A 103 4.02 -1.84 1.40
N ASP A 104 4.19 -0.63 1.93
CA ASP A 104 5.35 0.21 1.67
C ASP A 104 6.65 -0.44 2.15
N ARG A 105 6.65 -1.03 3.35
CA ARG A 105 7.81 -1.73 3.89
C ARG A 105 8.24 -2.91 3.01
N ARG A 106 7.28 -3.72 2.55
CA ARG A 106 7.60 -4.89 1.73
C ARG A 106 8.05 -4.49 0.33
N VAL A 107 7.40 -3.52 -0.28
CA VAL A 107 7.79 -2.98 -1.59
C VAL A 107 9.18 -2.37 -1.52
N ASN A 108 9.47 -1.57 -0.50
CA ASN A 108 10.79 -0.96 -0.34
C ASN A 108 11.91 -2.00 -0.16
N ASN A 109 11.67 -3.07 0.62
CA ASN A 109 12.63 -4.15 0.78
C ASN A 109 12.88 -4.91 -0.55
N ALA A 110 11.84 -5.19 -1.31
CA ALA A 110 11.96 -5.81 -2.62
C ALA A 110 12.69 -4.90 -3.62
N ALA A 111 12.36 -3.62 -3.64
CA ALA A 111 13.04 -2.62 -4.45
C ALA A 111 14.53 -2.55 -4.10
N LEU A 112 14.89 -2.52 -2.81
CA LEU A 112 16.28 -2.54 -2.37
C LEU A 112 17.03 -3.76 -2.94
N ALA A 113 16.41 -4.94 -2.91
CA ALA A 113 17.02 -6.15 -3.45
C ALA A 113 17.24 -6.05 -4.98
N VAL A 114 16.25 -5.54 -5.71
CA VAL A 114 16.31 -5.32 -7.15
C VAL A 114 17.38 -4.29 -7.51
N TRP A 115 17.41 -3.13 -6.84
CA TRP A 115 18.38 -2.06 -7.13
C TRP A 115 19.82 -2.46 -6.79
N LYS A 116 20.03 -3.26 -5.75
CA LYS A 116 21.35 -3.85 -5.47
C LYS A 116 21.85 -4.75 -6.59
N LYS A 117 20.97 -5.46 -7.29
CA LYS A 117 21.34 -6.28 -8.44
C LYS A 117 21.58 -5.45 -9.69
N LEU A 118 20.70 -4.47 -9.98
CA LEU A 118 20.82 -3.60 -11.15
C LEU A 118 21.99 -2.62 -11.05
N PHE A 119 22.22 -2.07 -9.86
CA PHE A 119 23.19 -1.00 -9.60
C PHE A 119 24.07 -1.30 -8.38
N PRO A 120 24.87 -2.40 -8.38
CA PRO A 120 25.55 -2.90 -7.19
C PRO A 120 26.47 -1.88 -6.49
N LYS A 121 27.05 -0.95 -7.26
CA LYS A 121 27.95 0.11 -6.74
C LYS A 121 27.23 1.46 -6.50
N GLN A 122 26.02 1.63 -7.04
CA GLN A 122 25.33 2.93 -7.08
C GLN A 122 23.92 2.90 -6.50
N TYR A 123 23.43 1.78 -5.98
CA TYR A 123 22.05 1.65 -5.52
C TYR A 123 21.66 2.71 -4.46
N ASN A 124 22.60 3.18 -3.62
CA ASN A 124 22.35 4.25 -2.67
C ASN A 124 22.11 5.61 -3.35
N GLN A 125 22.76 5.86 -4.49
CA GLN A 125 22.59 7.09 -5.29
C GLN A 125 21.26 7.08 -6.06
N MET A 126 20.68 5.89 -6.27
CA MET A 126 19.37 5.71 -6.91
C MET A 126 18.20 5.90 -5.93
N GLN A 127 18.47 6.28 -4.69
CA GLN A 127 17.45 6.70 -3.73
C GLN A 127 17.29 8.22 -3.78
N VAL A 128 16.19 8.66 -4.33
CA VAL A 128 15.88 10.09 -4.51
C VAL A 128 14.63 10.49 -3.73
N PRO A 129 14.50 11.76 -3.32
CA PRO A 129 13.27 12.23 -2.70
C PRO A 129 12.06 12.06 -3.63
N LEU A 130 10.91 11.66 -3.08
CA LEU A 130 9.68 11.48 -3.85
C LEU A 130 9.29 12.72 -4.66
N LYS A 131 9.55 13.92 -4.13
CA LYS A 131 9.28 15.18 -4.80
C LYS A 131 10.05 15.38 -6.12
N THR A 132 11.11 14.60 -6.35
CA THR A 132 11.93 14.70 -7.58
C THR A 132 11.45 13.76 -8.68
N LEU A 133 10.49 12.89 -8.40
CA LEU A 133 9.98 11.94 -9.36
C LEU A 133 9.07 12.62 -10.38
N CYS A 134 9.31 12.36 -11.66
CA CYS A 134 8.48 12.89 -12.75
C CYS A 134 7.25 12.02 -13.09
N ASN A 135 7.22 10.78 -12.63
CA ASN A 135 6.15 9.83 -12.91
C ASN A 135 5.06 9.79 -11.82
N LEU A 136 5.13 10.70 -10.85
CA LEU A 136 4.12 10.82 -9.80
C LEU A 136 3.34 12.13 -9.95
N PRO A 137 2.06 12.15 -9.54
CA PRO A 137 1.28 13.38 -9.53
C PRO A 137 1.87 14.40 -8.55
N HIS A 138 1.73 15.70 -8.83
CA HIS A 138 2.26 16.84 -8.05
C HIS A 138 1.90 16.88 -6.55
N ARG A 139 1.04 15.97 -6.10
CA ARG A 139 0.62 15.86 -4.69
C ARG A 139 1.73 15.45 -3.71
N HIS A 140 2.90 15.12 -4.22
CA HIS A 140 4.07 14.72 -3.40
C HIS A 140 5.03 15.88 -3.12
N GLU A 141 4.66 17.10 -3.47
CA GLU A 141 5.38 18.29 -3.06
C GLU A 141 5.47 18.34 -1.53
N GLY A 142 6.70 18.41 -1.01
CA GLY A 142 6.95 18.44 0.44
C GLY A 142 7.32 17.11 1.10
N TYR A 143 7.19 15.96 0.43
CA TYR A 143 7.65 14.69 1.00
C TYR A 143 9.15 14.47 0.77
N GLU A 144 9.91 14.51 1.87
CA GLU A 144 11.36 14.26 1.88
C GLU A 144 11.71 12.76 1.87
N SER A 145 10.72 11.87 2.02
CA SER A 145 10.94 10.42 1.98
C SER A 145 11.60 10.01 0.67
N LYS A 146 12.63 9.17 0.79
CA LYS A 146 13.38 8.67 -0.37
C LYS A 146 12.78 7.37 -0.88
N THR A 147 12.83 7.20 -2.19
CA THR A 147 12.44 5.98 -2.87
C THR A 147 13.44 5.58 -3.93
N PHE A 148 13.38 4.32 -4.36
CA PHE A 148 14.21 3.82 -5.44
C PHE A 148 13.68 4.31 -6.79
N ALA A 149 14.57 4.86 -7.62
CA ALA A 149 14.26 5.39 -8.93
C ALA A 149 15.37 5.10 -9.93
N ILE A 150 15.05 5.21 -11.21
CA ILE A 150 16.01 5.15 -12.32
C ILE A 150 16.03 6.45 -13.08
N PRO A 151 17.20 6.91 -13.56
CA PRO A 151 17.30 8.10 -14.38
C PRO A 151 17.01 7.76 -15.85
N ILE A 152 16.16 8.54 -16.49
CA ILE A 152 15.89 8.48 -17.92
C ILE A 152 15.88 9.92 -18.45
N GLU A 153 16.80 10.24 -19.36
CA GLU A 153 16.89 11.57 -19.99
C GLU A 153 16.90 12.73 -18.96
N GLY A 154 17.62 12.54 -17.86
CA GLY A 154 17.72 13.54 -16.79
C GLY A 154 16.51 13.63 -15.85
N LYS A 155 15.52 12.76 -16.02
CA LYS A 155 14.33 12.69 -15.17
C LYS A 155 14.34 11.41 -14.33
N TRP A 156 13.78 11.47 -13.11
CA TRP A 156 13.72 10.34 -12.21
C TRP A 156 12.36 9.63 -12.28
N PHE A 157 12.38 8.33 -12.57
CA PHE A 157 11.21 7.43 -12.55
C PHE A 157 11.33 6.48 -11.35
N GLY A 158 10.44 6.56 -10.39
CA GLY A 158 10.54 5.83 -9.14
C GLY A 158 9.26 5.18 -8.65
N ILE A 159 9.41 4.36 -7.62
CA ILE A 159 8.32 3.64 -6.98
C ILE A 159 7.61 4.58 -5.98
N THR A 160 6.27 4.59 -6.00
CA THR A 160 5.45 5.35 -5.04
C THR A 160 5.25 4.58 -3.73
N TYR A 161 4.68 5.25 -2.73
CA TYR A 161 4.24 4.66 -1.47
C TYR A 161 2.72 4.72 -1.31
N ALA A 162 2.14 3.65 -0.77
CA ALA A 162 0.70 3.57 -0.50
C ALA A 162 0.26 4.59 0.57
N PHE A 163 1.07 4.78 1.61
CA PHE A 163 0.78 5.72 2.69
C PHE A 163 0.65 7.17 2.19
N ILE A 164 1.52 7.60 1.28
CA ILE A 164 1.52 8.98 0.76
C ILE A 164 0.31 9.25 -0.12
N THR A 165 -0.16 8.26 -0.86
CA THR A 165 -1.33 8.41 -1.72
C THR A 165 -2.63 8.59 -0.93
N HIS A 166 -2.61 8.19 0.34
CA HIS A 166 -3.76 8.25 1.24
C HIS A 166 -3.80 9.54 2.09
N SER A 167 -2.65 10.17 2.35
CA SER A 167 -2.60 11.41 3.14
C SER A 167 -3.23 12.57 2.35
N ARG A 168 -4.51 12.77 2.58
CA ARG A 168 -5.30 13.94 2.19
C ARG A 168 -5.68 14.73 3.43
#